data_013acfa5cc92c321706cd509cb404e81
#
_entry.id   013acfa5cc92c321706cd509cb404e81
#
_cell.length_a   1.000
_cell.length_b   1.000
_cell.length_c   1.000
_cell.angle_alpha   90.00
_cell.angle_beta   90.00
_cell.angle_gamma   90.00
#
_symmetry.space_group_name_H-M   'P 1'
#
loop_
_entity.id
_entity.type
_entity.pdbx_description
1 polymer ?
#
loop_
_entity_poly.entity_id
_entity_poly.type
_entity_poly.pdbx_seq_one_letter_code
_entity_poly.pdbx_strand_id
1 'polypeptide(L)'
;MIWMPMDKKDQLAELISNAETSFYNGQLQEAFSLSLSAIKLDENCADAYQYAANVCMSLSRYKDAIEYYQKVQIYIMLITQIEMNL
;
A
#
# COMPACT_ATOMS: atom_id res chain seq x y z
N MET A 1 -4.19 -26.99 21.33
CA MET A 1 -4.49 -25.90 20.37
C MET A 1 -3.25 -25.64 19.53
N ILE A 2 -3.39 -25.76 18.23
CA ILE A 2 -2.25 -25.53 17.34
C ILE A 2 -2.26 -24.06 16.91
N TRP A 3 -1.22 -23.33 17.32
CA TRP A 3 -1.03 -21.97 16.88
C TRP A 3 -0.31 -21.98 15.54
N MET A 4 -0.89 -21.33 14.54
CA MET A 4 -0.26 -21.20 13.24
C MET A 4 0.09 -19.75 13.00
N PRO A 5 1.36 -19.45 12.67
CA PRO A 5 1.71 -18.07 12.35
C PRO A 5 1.00 -17.62 11.09
N MET A 6 0.66 -16.35 11.07
CA MET A 6 0.07 -15.71 9.90
C MET A 6 1.07 -15.77 8.75
N ASP A 7 0.63 -16.18 7.56
CA ASP A 7 1.52 -16.16 6.41
C ASP A 7 1.69 -14.73 5.88
N LYS A 8 2.58 -14.57 4.91
CA LYS A 8 2.91 -13.27 4.36
C LYS A 8 1.68 -12.56 3.78
N LYS A 9 0.83 -13.32 3.08
CA LYS A 9 -0.37 -12.79 2.46
C LYS A 9 -1.34 -12.24 3.50
N ASP A 10 -1.54 -12.98 4.59
CA ASP A 10 -2.44 -12.56 5.66
C ASP A 10 -1.87 -11.36 6.43
N GLN A 11 -0.57 -11.35 6.67
CA GLN A 11 0.09 -10.21 7.30
C GLN A 11 -0.06 -8.95 6.46
N LEU A 12 0.11 -9.09 5.15
CA LEU A 12 -0.03 -7.97 4.23
C LEU A 12 -1.45 -7.43 4.22
N ALA A 13 -2.44 -8.34 4.16
CA ALA A 13 -3.85 -7.95 4.18
C ALA A 13 -4.20 -7.20 5.46
N GLU A 14 -3.68 -7.64 6.61
CA GLU A 14 -3.92 -6.97 7.87
C GLU A 14 -3.27 -5.59 7.92
N LEU A 15 -2.04 -5.46 7.44
CA LEU A 15 -1.36 -4.17 7.38
C LEU A 15 -2.13 -3.17 6.51
N ILE A 16 -2.59 -3.61 5.34
CA ILE A 16 -3.36 -2.77 4.42
C ILE A 16 -4.69 -2.36 5.04
N SER A 17 -5.40 -3.29 5.65
CA SER A 17 -6.67 -3.01 6.33
C SER A 17 -6.48 -1.99 7.45
N ASN A 18 -5.44 -2.15 8.24
CA ASN A 18 -5.14 -1.23 9.34
C ASN A 18 -4.70 0.15 8.81
N ALA A 19 -3.95 0.18 7.73
CA ALA A 19 -3.56 1.44 7.09
C ALA A 19 -4.78 2.20 6.60
N GLU A 20 -5.71 1.49 5.96
CA GLU A 20 -6.95 2.08 5.50
C GLU A 20 -7.76 2.67 6.65
N THR A 21 -7.95 1.90 7.71
CA THR A 21 -8.69 2.33 8.87
C THR A 21 -8.05 3.57 9.51
N SER A 22 -6.73 3.54 9.69
CA SER A 22 -6.00 4.68 10.26
C SER A 22 -6.13 5.92 9.39
N PHE A 23 -6.05 5.74 8.08
CA PHE A 23 -6.19 6.85 7.14
C PHE A 23 -7.56 7.52 7.26
N TYR A 24 -8.64 6.74 7.26
CA TYR A 24 -9.99 7.28 7.35
C TYR A 24 -10.29 7.87 8.72
N ASN A 25 -9.59 7.43 9.76
CA ASN A 25 -9.72 8.00 11.10
C ASN A 25 -8.86 9.24 11.30
N GLY A 26 -8.13 9.67 10.28
CA GLY A 26 -7.27 10.84 10.37
C GLY A 26 -5.94 10.59 11.07
N GLN A 27 -5.60 9.34 11.36
CA GLN A 27 -4.33 8.96 11.98
C GLN A 27 -3.27 8.80 10.90
N LEU A 28 -2.84 9.92 10.34
CA LEU A 28 -2.01 9.91 9.13
C LEU A 28 -0.62 9.32 9.35
N GLN A 29 0.01 9.62 10.48
CA GLN A 29 1.33 9.07 10.77
C GLN A 29 1.29 7.54 10.91
N GLU A 30 0.27 7.05 11.60
CA GLU A 30 0.09 5.62 11.75
C GLU A 30 -0.21 4.94 10.41
N ALA A 31 -1.09 5.55 9.61
CA ALA A 31 -1.42 5.04 8.28
C ALA A 31 -0.17 4.96 7.40
N PHE A 32 0.68 5.97 7.46
CA PHE A 32 1.93 5.99 6.71
C PHE A 32 2.87 4.87 7.15
N SER A 33 3.03 4.73 8.46
CA SER A 33 3.90 3.69 9.04
C SER A 33 3.44 2.30 8.63
N LEU A 34 2.13 2.04 8.68
CA LEU A 34 1.56 0.77 8.28
C LEU A 34 1.74 0.51 6.78
N SER A 35 1.57 1.54 5.96
CA SER A 35 1.79 1.43 4.52
C SER A 35 3.25 1.10 4.20
N LEU A 36 4.19 1.75 4.87
CA LEU A 36 5.61 1.46 4.68
C LEU A 36 5.96 0.04 5.13
N SER A 37 5.35 -0.43 6.21
CA SER A 37 5.55 -1.80 6.66
C SER A 37 5.05 -2.81 5.62
N ALA A 38 3.91 -2.51 5.00
CA ALA A 38 3.37 -3.35 3.94
C ALA A 38 4.30 -3.37 2.71
N ILE A 39 4.84 -2.21 2.33
CA ILE A 39 5.79 -2.12 1.22
C ILE A 39 7.04 -2.94 1.52
N LYS A 40 7.53 -2.86 2.75
CA LYS A 40 8.70 -3.61 3.18
C LYS A 40 8.45 -5.12 3.13
N LEU A 41 7.24 -5.53 3.46
CA LEU A 41 6.85 -6.93 3.43
C LEU A 41 6.69 -7.42 1.99
N ASP A 42 6.11 -6.61 1.12
CA ASP A 42 5.91 -6.94 -0.30
C ASP A 42 6.05 -5.67 -1.15
N GLU A 43 7.20 -5.54 -1.80
CA GLU A 43 7.51 -4.38 -2.64
C GLU A 43 6.59 -4.26 -3.86
N ASN A 44 5.81 -5.29 -4.14
CA ASN A 44 4.92 -5.33 -5.30
C ASN A 44 3.46 -5.08 -4.92
N CYS A 45 3.19 -4.63 -3.70
CA CYS A 45 1.82 -4.37 -3.26
C CYS A 45 1.37 -2.97 -3.68
N ALA A 46 0.57 -2.90 -4.74
CA ALA A 46 0.07 -1.62 -5.25
C ALA A 46 -0.77 -0.87 -4.22
N ASP A 47 -1.59 -1.59 -3.44
CA ASP A 47 -2.43 -0.97 -2.43
C ASP A 47 -1.60 -0.22 -1.37
N ALA A 48 -0.45 -0.79 -0.99
CA ALA A 48 0.42 -0.16 -0.01
C ALA A 48 0.96 1.18 -0.52
N TYR A 49 1.37 1.22 -1.78
CA TYR A 49 1.84 2.45 -2.40
C TYR A 49 0.72 3.48 -2.50
N GLN A 50 -0.50 3.02 -2.79
CA GLN A 50 -1.63 3.93 -2.89
C GLN A 50 -1.95 4.59 -1.56
N TYR A 51 -1.96 3.85 -0.47
CA TYR A 51 -2.20 4.43 0.85
C TYR A 51 -1.07 5.35 1.27
N ALA A 52 0.19 4.97 0.99
CA ALA A 52 1.32 5.85 1.25
C ALA A 52 1.18 7.18 0.50
N ALA A 53 0.77 7.11 -0.77
CA ALA A 53 0.56 8.31 -1.59
C ALA A 53 -0.59 9.17 -1.03
N ASN A 54 -1.69 8.54 -0.65
CA ASN A 54 -2.84 9.25 -0.10
C ASN A 54 -2.48 10.00 1.19
N VAL A 55 -1.69 9.36 2.05
CA VAL A 55 -1.22 10.01 3.28
C VAL A 55 -0.33 11.21 2.94
N CYS A 56 0.58 11.03 1.98
CA CYS A 56 1.47 12.11 1.56
C CYS A 56 0.68 13.30 1.01
N MET A 57 -0.38 13.03 0.24
CA MET A 57 -1.26 14.10 -0.25
C MET A 57 -1.90 14.85 0.92
N SER A 58 -2.41 14.12 1.90
CA SER A 58 -3.03 14.72 3.09
C SER A 58 -2.06 15.55 3.91
N LEU A 59 -0.78 15.18 3.89
CA LEU A 59 0.28 15.91 4.59
C LEU A 59 0.93 17.00 3.73
N SER A 60 0.41 17.24 2.54
CA SER A 60 0.95 18.18 1.56
C SER A 60 2.37 17.84 1.11
N ARG A 61 2.75 16.58 1.21
CA ARG A 61 4.03 16.07 0.72
C ARG A 61 3.86 15.58 -0.71
N TYR A 62 3.61 16.52 -1.62
CA TYR A 62 3.19 16.20 -2.98
C TYR A 62 4.25 15.48 -3.79
N LYS A 63 5.51 15.81 -3.58
CA LYS A 63 6.61 15.17 -4.29
C LYS A 63 6.66 13.68 -4.00
N ASP A 64 6.55 13.34 -2.72
CA ASP A 64 6.54 11.94 -2.30
C ASP A 64 5.30 11.23 -2.80
N ALA A 65 4.15 11.90 -2.76
CA ALA A 65 2.89 11.34 -3.27
C ALA A 65 3.01 10.97 -4.74
N ILE A 66 3.61 11.85 -5.55
CA ILE A 66 3.80 11.59 -6.97
C ILE A 66 4.64 10.33 -7.18
N GLU A 67 5.72 10.17 -6.42
CA GLU A 67 6.57 8.98 -6.54
C GLU A 67 5.79 7.70 -6.23
N TYR A 68 4.98 7.71 -5.18
CA TYR A 68 4.18 6.55 -4.82
C TYR A 68 3.09 6.25 -5.84
N TYR A 69 2.40 7.29 -6.33
CA TYR A 69 1.38 7.12 -7.37
C TYR A 69 1.98 6.60 -8.67
N GLN A 70 3.20 7.00 -9.02
CA GLN A 70 3.88 6.49 -10.21
C GLN A 70 4.09 4.99 -10.14
N LYS A 71 4.40 4.47 -8.94
CA LYS A 71 4.57 3.02 -8.76
C LYS A 71 3.24 2.30 -8.96
N VAL A 72 2.14 2.84 -8.45
CA VAL A 72 0.81 2.27 -8.68
C VAL A 72 0.50 2.24 -10.17
N GLN A 73 0.78 3.32 -10.87
CA GLN A 73 0.50 3.44 -12.30
C GLN A 73 1.30 2.43 -13.12
N ILE A 74 2.56 2.21 -12.78
CA ILE A 74 3.40 1.20 -13.43
C ILE A 74 2.74 -0.18 -13.32
N TYR A 75 2.23 -0.54 -12.14
CA TYR A 75 1.54 -1.80 -11.95
C TYR A 75 0.30 -1.93 -12.82
N ILE A 76 -0.52 -0.90 -12.86
CA ILE A 76 -1.72 -0.89 -13.69
C ILE A 76 -1.35 -1.06 -15.16
N MET A 77 -0.31 -0.37 -15.61
CA MET A 77 0.15 -0.46 -16.99
C MET A 77 0.67 -1.86 -17.33
N LEU A 78 1.40 -2.49 -16.43
CA LEU A 78 1.92 -3.84 -16.64
C LEU A 78 0.79 -4.86 -16.74
N ILE A 79 -0.20 -4.77 -15.86
CA ILE A 79 -1.35 -5.67 -15.85
C ILE A 79 -2.16 -5.49 -17.13
N THR A 80 -2.41 -4.25 -17.53
CA THR A 80 -3.15 -3.94 -18.76
C THR A 80 -2.42 -4.47 -19.98
N GLN A 81 -1.10 -4.33 -20.01
CA GLN A 81 -0.30 -4.81 -21.14
C GLN A 81 -0.34 -6.32 -21.25
N ILE A 82 -0.30 -7.03 -20.13
CA ILE A 82 -0.41 -8.49 -20.13
C ILE A 82 -1.78 -8.92 -20.66
N GLU A 83 -2.85 -8.24 -20.25
CA GLU A 83 -4.21 -8.55 -20.70
C GLU A 83 -4.37 -8.28 -22.19
N MET A 84 -3.76 -7.22 -22.71
CA MET A 84 -3.85 -6.85 -24.12
C MET A 84 -3.08 -7.82 -25.03
N ASN A 85 -2.07 -8.49 -24.49
CA ASN A 85 -1.25 -9.44 -25.25
C ASN A 85 -1.84 -10.85 -25.27
N LEU A 86 -2.94 -11.07 -24.58
CA LEU A 86 -3.65 -12.34 -24.61
C LEU A 86 -4.64 -12.38 -25.77
#